data_802d455bb92e36ebe0fbf17b867ec2e9
#
_entry.id   802d455bb92e36ebe0fbf17b867ec2e9
#
_cell.length_a   1.000
_cell.length_b   1.000
_cell.length_c   1.000
_cell.angle_alpha   90.00
_cell.angle_beta   90.00
_cell.angle_gamma   90.00
#
_symmetry.space_group_name_H-M   'P 1'
#
loop_
_entity.id
_entity.type
_entity.pdbx_description
1 polymer ?
#
loop_
_entity_poly.entity_id
_entity_poly.type
_entity_poly.pdbx_seq_one_letter_code
_entity_poly.pdbx_strand_id
1 'polypeptide(L)'
;MAAADGFHDLPAHFQRERVALREAGVSGWERLAGQSPEGLRALAQGGGASEARLLRLRAQARLMLATGLTPAEASLLLHAGIAEARALAVANPQRLLVQVNRLGRQLIGPTATPISLATVRGWIRAAAASRSAN
;
A
#
# COMPACT_ATOMS: atom_id res chain seq x y z
N MET A 1 24.01 -5.19 1.76
CA MET A 1 22.99 -5.57 1.50
C MET A 1 22.14 -4.88 0.64
N ALA A 2 22.06 -5.44 -0.32
CA ALA A 2 21.58 -4.83 -1.36
C ALA A 2 20.27 -4.24 -1.24
N ALA A 3 19.48 -4.73 -0.58
CA ALA A 3 18.16 -4.20 -0.50
C ALA A 3 18.10 -2.93 0.29
N ALA A 4 19.02 -2.07 0.01
CA ALA A 4 19.23 -0.94 0.84
C ALA A 4 17.98 -0.11 1.08
N ASP A 5 17.15 0.09 0.09
CA ASP A 5 15.97 0.91 0.34
C ASP A 5 14.66 0.13 0.38
N GLY A 6 14.65 -1.11 -0.04
CA GLY A 6 13.46 -1.94 0.02
C GLY A 6 12.26 -1.43 -0.75
N PHE A 7 12.45 -0.45 -1.61
CA PHE A 7 11.37 0.20 -2.33
C PHE A 7 11.46 0.02 -3.84
N HIS A 8 12.08 -1.06 -4.27
CA HIS A 8 12.27 -1.27 -5.71
C HIS A 8 10.95 -1.43 -6.46
N ASP A 9 9.85 -1.70 -5.75
CA ASP A 9 8.54 -1.86 -6.37
C ASP A 9 7.76 -0.55 -6.51
N LEU A 10 8.33 0.58 -6.06
CA LEU A 10 7.62 1.84 -6.16
C LEU A 10 7.53 2.32 -7.61
N PRO A 11 6.35 2.79 -8.03
CA PRO A 11 6.23 3.42 -9.34
C PRO A 11 7.14 4.65 -9.48
N ALA A 12 7.49 4.96 -10.72
CA ALA A 12 8.40 6.06 -11.00
C ALA A 12 7.90 7.41 -10.45
N HIS A 13 6.60 7.61 -10.39
CA HIS A 13 6.07 8.89 -9.91
C HIS A 13 6.23 9.07 -8.40
N PHE A 14 6.68 8.05 -7.67
CA PHE A 14 7.04 8.17 -6.25
C PHE A 14 8.54 8.33 -6.05
N GLN A 15 9.29 8.66 -7.09
CA GLN A 15 10.75 8.73 -7.01
C GLN A 15 11.24 9.74 -5.96
N ARG A 16 10.59 10.89 -5.88
CA ARG A 16 10.99 11.92 -4.91
C ARG A 16 10.77 11.44 -3.49
N GLU A 17 9.66 10.75 -3.24
CA GLU A 17 9.36 10.19 -1.93
C GLU A 17 10.36 9.11 -1.57
N ARG A 18 10.71 8.26 -2.53
CA ARG A 18 11.70 7.20 -2.32
C ARG A 18 13.05 7.78 -1.89
N VAL A 19 13.49 8.85 -2.56
CA VAL A 19 14.77 9.49 -2.23
C VAL A 19 14.71 10.08 -0.82
N ALA A 20 13.63 10.79 -0.49
CA ALA A 20 13.47 11.40 0.83
C ALA A 20 13.49 10.35 1.94
N LEU A 21 12.78 9.24 1.73
CA LEU A 21 12.74 8.15 2.70
C LEU A 21 14.11 7.53 2.89
N ARG A 22 14.81 7.28 1.79
CA ARG A 22 16.15 6.67 1.86
C ARG A 22 17.11 7.57 2.61
N GLU A 23 17.09 8.87 2.34
CA GLU A 23 17.98 9.81 3.00
C GLU A 23 17.69 9.93 4.49
N ALA A 24 16.46 9.67 4.89
CA ALA A 24 16.07 9.70 6.29
C ALA A 24 16.29 8.36 7.00
N GLY A 25 16.82 7.36 6.29
CA GLY A 25 17.04 6.04 6.89
C GLY A 25 15.82 5.16 6.95
N VAL A 26 14.73 5.54 6.28
CA VAL A 26 13.53 4.72 6.21
C VAL A 26 13.69 3.78 5.02
N SER A 27 14.15 2.56 5.32
CA SER A 27 14.70 1.69 4.29
C SER A 27 13.77 0.54 3.88
N GLY A 28 12.49 0.66 4.05
CA GLY A 28 11.58 -0.39 3.61
C GLY A 28 10.19 -0.18 4.14
N TRP A 29 9.29 -1.06 3.70
CA TRP A 29 7.87 -0.94 4.03
C TRP A 29 7.61 -1.01 5.52
N GLU A 30 8.33 -1.89 6.23
CA GLU A 30 8.12 -2.04 7.67
C GLU A 30 8.45 -0.76 8.43
N ARG A 31 9.59 -0.15 8.12
CA ARG A 31 9.97 1.11 8.76
C ARG A 31 9.02 2.25 8.38
N LEU A 32 8.58 2.25 7.13
CA LEU A 32 7.64 3.26 6.69
C LEU A 32 6.30 3.15 7.43
N ALA A 33 5.83 1.93 7.65
CA ALA A 33 4.58 1.72 8.38
C ALA A 33 4.64 2.29 9.80
N GLY A 34 5.83 2.33 10.38
CA GLY A 34 6.02 2.85 11.75
C GLY A 34 6.22 4.34 11.84
N GLN A 35 6.24 5.07 10.73
CA GLN A 35 6.47 6.52 10.76
C GLN A 35 5.24 7.26 11.28
N SER A 36 5.47 8.29 12.08
CA SER A 36 4.40 9.17 12.53
C SER A 36 4.02 10.16 11.43
N PRO A 37 2.81 10.72 11.47
CA PRO A 37 2.45 11.79 10.54
C PRO A 37 3.41 12.98 10.63
N GLU A 38 3.86 13.32 11.85
CA GLU A 38 4.81 14.41 12.04
C GLU A 38 6.15 14.10 11.38
N GLY A 39 6.61 12.85 11.49
CA GLY A 39 7.84 12.43 10.84
C GLY A 39 7.78 12.54 9.33
N LEU A 40 6.67 12.14 8.75
CA LEU A 40 6.50 12.24 7.31
C LEU A 40 6.37 13.69 6.85
N ARG A 41 5.69 14.52 7.64
CA ARG A 41 5.60 15.94 7.33
C ARG A 41 6.99 16.58 7.32
N ALA A 42 7.84 16.21 8.27
CA ALA A 42 9.20 16.74 8.33
C ALA A 42 10.00 16.35 7.07
N LEU A 43 9.81 15.13 6.57
CA LEU A 43 10.48 14.70 5.35
C LEU A 43 10.00 15.51 4.15
N ALA A 44 8.71 15.83 4.10
CA ALA A 44 8.16 16.62 2.99
C ALA A 44 8.70 18.06 3.01
N GLN A 45 8.95 18.59 4.20
CA GLN A 45 9.46 19.96 4.32
C GLN A 45 10.89 20.10 3.79
N GLY A 46 11.62 19.00 3.68
CA GLY A 46 12.96 19.02 3.13
C GLY A 46 13.01 19.28 1.62
N GLY A 47 11.86 19.30 0.97
CA GLY A 47 11.77 19.62 -0.44
C GLY A 47 11.64 18.39 -1.32
N GLY A 48 10.87 18.50 -2.37
CA GLY A 48 10.73 17.46 -3.38
C GLY A 48 9.67 16.41 -3.09
N ALA A 49 9.58 15.91 -1.87
CA ALA A 49 8.60 14.88 -1.52
C ALA A 49 7.28 15.53 -1.11
N SER A 50 6.18 14.86 -1.46
CA SER A 50 4.83 15.30 -1.10
C SER A 50 4.38 14.61 0.17
N GLU A 51 3.91 15.39 1.14
CA GLU A 51 3.36 14.84 2.37
C GLU A 51 2.20 13.89 2.07
N ALA A 52 1.32 14.26 1.15
CA ALA A 52 0.18 13.41 0.79
C ALA A 52 0.64 12.08 0.22
N ARG A 53 1.66 12.08 -0.62
CA ARG A 53 2.19 10.85 -1.19
C ARG A 53 2.90 10.00 -0.16
N LEU A 54 3.62 10.63 0.77
CA LEU A 54 4.26 9.89 1.86
C LEU A 54 3.22 9.21 2.75
N LEU A 55 2.13 9.90 3.07
CA LEU A 55 1.04 9.32 3.84
C LEU A 55 0.37 8.17 3.10
N ARG A 56 0.22 8.30 1.78
CA ARG A 56 -0.34 7.23 0.96
C ARG A 56 0.57 6.00 0.98
N LEU A 57 1.88 6.20 0.86
CA LEU A 57 2.83 5.08 0.92
C LEU A 57 2.82 4.42 2.30
N ARG A 58 2.67 5.21 3.38
CA ARG A 58 2.56 4.65 4.72
C ARG A 58 1.30 3.80 4.86
N ALA A 59 0.19 4.27 4.31
CA ALA A 59 -1.06 3.50 4.33
C ALA A 59 -0.89 2.19 3.58
N GLN A 60 -0.21 2.22 2.44
CA GLN A 60 0.11 1.03 1.68
C GLN A 60 0.96 0.06 2.51
N ALA A 61 1.98 0.58 3.18
CA ALA A 61 2.86 -0.24 4.02
C ALA A 61 2.08 -0.91 5.15
N ARG A 62 1.22 -0.16 5.82
CA ARG A 62 0.43 -0.69 6.93
C ARG A 62 -0.53 -1.77 6.47
N LEU A 63 -1.16 -1.56 5.32
CA LEU A 63 -2.06 -2.55 4.75
C LEU A 63 -1.32 -3.84 4.40
N MET A 64 -0.14 -3.71 3.79
CA MET A 64 0.70 -4.85 3.45
C MET A 64 1.09 -5.66 4.67
N LEU A 65 1.55 -4.98 5.72
CA LEU A 65 2.02 -5.68 6.92
C LEU A 65 0.87 -6.34 7.68
N ALA A 66 -0.28 -5.72 7.69
CA ALA A 66 -1.43 -6.26 8.40
C ALA A 66 -2.02 -7.49 7.71
N THR A 67 -1.89 -7.61 6.40
CA THR A 67 -2.62 -8.60 5.64
C THR A 67 -1.75 -9.51 4.77
N GLY A 68 -0.45 -9.22 4.67
CA GLY A 68 0.43 -10.01 3.81
C GLY A 68 0.29 -9.70 2.33
N LEU A 69 -0.36 -8.60 1.99
CA LEU A 69 -0.51 -8.20 0.59
C LEU A 69 0.82 -7.81 -0.04
N THR A 70 0.94 -8.04 -1.34
CA THR A 70 2.05 -7.49 -2.10
C THR A 70 1.88 -5.99 -2.26
N PRO A 71 2.98 -5.26 -2.59
CA PRO A 71 2.84 -3.81 -2.84
C PRO A 71 1.81 -3.49 -3.93
N ALA A 72 1.77 -4.28 -4.99
CA ALA A 72 0.82 -4.04 -6.08
C ALA A 72 -0.62 -4.23 -5.63
N GLU A 73 -0.87 -5.28 -4.83
CA GLU A 73 -2.21 -5.54 -4.31
C GLU A 73 -2.67 -4.42 -3.38
N ALA A 74 -1.79 -3.99 -2.47
CA ALA A 74 -2.12 -2.91 -1.55
C ALA A 74 -2.37 -1.60 -2.29
N SER A 75 -1.57 -1.30 -3.31
CA SER A 75 -1.78 -0.11 -4.14
C SER A 75 -3.14 -0.15 -4.82
N LEU A 76 -3.52 -1.31 -5.34
CA LEU A 76 -4.80 -1.48 -6.00
C LEU A 76 -5.95 -1.22 -5.03
N LEU A 77 -5.85 -1.72 -3.81
CA LEU A 77 -6.86 -1.48 -2.78
C LEU A 77 -6.95 -0.01 -2.40
N LEU A 78 -5.82 0.68 -2.34
CA LEU A 78 -5.83 2.13 -2.10
C LEU A 78 -6.60 2.86 -3.20
N HIS A 79 -6.40 2.46 -4.46
CA HIS A 79 -7.15 3.05 -5.57
C HIS A 79 -8.65 2.74 -5.46
N ALA A 80 -9.00 1.63 -4.82
CA ALA A 80 -10.39 1.26 -4.58
C ALA A 80 -10.99 1.94 -3.34
N GLY A 81 -10.20 2.80 -2.68
CA GLY A 81 -10.68 3.52 -1.50
C GLY A 81 -10.46 2.80 -0.19
N ILE A 82 -9.75 1.69 -0.20
CA ILE A 82 -9.47 0.91 1.01
C ILE A 82 -8.05 1.18 1.47
N ALA A 83 -7.92 1.95 2.54
CA ALA A 83 -6.62 2.36 3.05
C ALA A 83 -6.25 1.72 4.39
N GLU A 84 -7.14 0.94 4.98
CA GLU A 84 -6.92 0.35 6.30
C GLU A 84 -7.42 -1.09 6.32
N ALA A 85 -6.76 -1.92 7.11
CA ALA A 85 -7.19 -3.31 7.28
C ALA A 85 -8.63 -3.40 7.79
N ARG A 86 -9.02 -2.47 8.66
CA ARG A 86 -10.38 -2.42 9.20
C ARG A 86 -11.43 -2.28 8.09
N ALA A 87 -11.16 -1.42 7.12
CA ALA A 87 -12.06 -1.23 6.00
C ALA A 87 -12.12 -2.48 5.11
N LEU A 88 -10.97 -3.10 4.91
CA LEU A 88 -10.91 -4.33 4.11
C LEU A 88 -11.68 -5.46 4.78
N ALA A 89 -11.56 -5.57 6.10
CA ALA A 89 -12.20 -6.65 6.85
C ALA A 89 -13.72 -6.67 6.70
N VAL A 90 -14.34 -5.53 6.45
CA VAL A 90 -15.80 -5.43 6.31
C VAL A 90 -16.24 -5.21 4.87
N ALA A 91 -15.35 -5.33 3.90
CA ALA A 91 -15.67 -5.10 2.49
C ALA A 91 -16.56 -6.22 1.96
N ASN A 92 -17.43 -5.86 1.02
CA ASN A 92 -18.24 -6.85 0.31
C ASN A 92 -17.37 -7.53 -0.73
N PRO A 93 -17.18 -8.86 -0.66
CA PRO A 93 -16.21 -9.51 -1.55
C PRO A 93 -16.58 -9.42 -3.02
N GLN A 94 -17.86 -9.53 -3.38
CA GLN A 94 -18.25 -9.46 -4.79
C GLN A 94 -18.07 -8.07 -5.37
N ARG A 95 -18.41 -7.03 -4.61
CA ARG A 95 -18.21 -5.66 -5.06
C ARG A 95 -16.73 -5.34 -5.20
N LEU A 96 -15.95 -5.76 -4.22
CA LEU A 96 -14.51 -5.52 -4.25
C LEU A 96 -13.87 -6.24 -5.44
N LEU A 97 -14.30 -7.48 -5.71
CA LEU A 97 -13.80 -8.24 -6.85
C LEU A 97 -14.00 -7.48 -8.17
N VAL A 98 -15.20 -6.98 -8.39
CA VAL A 98 -15.51 -6.23 -9.61
C VAL A 98 -14.65 -4.97 -9.69
N GLN A 99 -14.53 -4.27 -8.57
CA GLN A 99 -13.81 -3.01 -8.51
C GLN A 99 -12.32 -3.18 -8.77
N VAL A 100 -11.68 -4.16 -8.11
CA VAL A 100 -10.24 -4.35 -8.28
C VAL A 100 -9.89 -4.85 -9.68
N ASN A 101 -10.75 -5.67 -10.27
CA ASN A 101 -10.51 -6.12 -11.63
C ASN A 101 -10.67 -5.00 -12.64
N ARG A 102 -11.66 -4.13 -12.44
CA ARG A 102 -11.82 -2.96 -13.29
C ARG A 102 -10.62 -2.02 -13.17
N LEU A 103 -10.17 -1.77 -11.95
CA LEU A 103 -9.01 -0.92 -11.70
C LEU A 103 -7.74 -1.53 -12.30
N GLY A 104 -7.58 -2.84 -12.19
CA GLY A 104 -6.45 -3.53 -12.79
C GLY A 104 -6.38 -3.30 -14.29
N ARG A 105 -7.53 -3.40 -14.96
CA ARG A 105 -7.57 -3.15 -16.40
C ARG A 105 -7.28 -1.69 -16.74
N GLN A 106 -7.72 -0.76 -15.90
CA GLN A 106 -7.48 0.66 -16.12
C GLN A 106 -6.02 1.05 -15.88
N LEU A 107 -5.41 0.50 -14.83
CA LEU A 107 -4.06 0.89 -14.42
C LEU A 107 -2.97 0.11 -15.14
N ILE A 108 -3.20 -1.15 -15.44
CA ILE A 108 -2.21 -2.03 -16.06
C ILE A 108 -2.52 -2.23 -17.55
N GLY A 109 -3.79 -2.44 -17.87
CA GLY A 109 -4.21 -2.64 -19.24
C GLY A 109 -4.96 -3.94 -19.41
N PRO A 110 -5.34 -4.27 -20.67
CA PRO A 110 -6.15 -5.46 -20.93
C PRO A 110 -5.43 -6.77 -20.62
N THR A 111 -4.11 -6.74 -20.43
CA THR A 111 -3.35 -7.95 -20.10
C THR A 111 -3.24 -8.17 -18.61
N ALA A 112 -3.87 -7.34 -17.78
CA ALA A 112 -3.85 -7.53 -16.32
C ALA A 112 -4.43 -8.90 -15.97
N THR A 113 -3.73 -9.62 -15.08
CA THR A 113 -4.21 -10.92 -14.61
C THR A 113 -5.44 -10.71 -13.73
N PRO A 114 -6.55 -11.37 -14.04
CA PRO A 114 -7.75 -11.23 -13.22
C PRO A 114 -7.52 -11.75 -11.80
N ILE A 115 -8.10 -11.07 -10.84
CA ILE A 115 -8.07 -11.47 -9.45
C ILE A 115 -9.30 -12.32 -9.17
N SER A 116 -9.14 -13.44 -8.49
CA SER A 116 -10.24 -14.36 -8.20
C SER A 116 -10.98 -13.95 -6.94
N LEU A 117 -12.22 -14.42 -6.83
CA LEU A 117 -13.02 -14.21 -5.61
C LEU A 117 -12.34 -14.85 -4.40
N ALA A 118 -11.72 -16.01 -4.57
CA ALA A 118 -11.02 -16.67 -3.49
C ALA A 118 -9.88 -15.79 -2.95
N THR A 119 -9.16 -15.13 -3.85
CA THR A 119 -8.09 -14.20 -3.45
C THR A 119 -8.65 -13.04 -2.64
N VAL A 120 -9.72 -12.41 -3.13
CA VAL A 120 -10.35 -11.29 -2.43
C VAL A 120 -10.84 -11.72 -1.04
N ARG A 121 -11.47 -12.89 -0.95
CA ARG A 121 -11.91 -13.41 0.34
C ARG A 121 -10.73 -13.68 1.27
N GLY A 122 -9.61 -14.13 0.73
CA GLY A 122 -8.40 -14.30 1.51
C GLY A 122 -7.89 -13.01 2.12
N TRP A 123 -7.91 -11.93 1.33
CA TRP A 123 -7.54 -10.60 1.82
C TRP A 123 -8.44 -10.17 2.97
N ILE A 124 -9.75 -10.36 2.82
CA ILE A 124 -10.72 -9.95 3.84
C ILE A 124 -10.52 -10.74 5.13
N ARG A 125 -10.28 -12.06 5.01
CA ARG A 125 -10.01 -12.90 6.18
C ARG A 125 -8.72 -12.48 6.88
N ALA A 126 -7.68 -12.18 6.12
CA ALA A 126 -6.41 -11.75 6.70
C ALA A 126 -6.58 -10.43 7.44
N ALA A 127 -7.35 -9.51 6.86
CA ALA A 127 -7.61 -8.22 7.51
C ALA A 127 -8.42 -8.41 8.80
N ALA A 128 -9.39 -9.30 8.80
CA ALA A 128 -10.18 -9.58 9.99
C ALA A 128 -9.33 -10.22 11.08
N ALA A 129 -8.44 -11.12 10.71
CA ALA A 129 -7.53 -11.77 11.66
C ALA A 129 -6.55 -10.76 12.27
N SER A 130 -6.08 -9.82 11.47
CA SER A 130 -5.19 -8.75 11.94
C SER A 130 -5.88 -7.90 13.02
N ARG A 131 -7.15 -7.58 12.81
CA ARG A 131 -7.91 -6.83 13.81
C ARG A 131 -8.05 -7.60 15.11
N SER A 132 -8.31 -8.91 15.00
CA SER A 132 -8.50 -9.75 16.18
C SER A 132 -7.21 -9.89 16.99
N ALA A 133 -6.06 -9.77 16.35
CA ALA A 133 -4.77 -9.89 17.02
C ALA A 133 -4.43 -8.64 17.85
N ASN A 134 -5.12 -7.56 17.60
CA ASN A 134 -4.92 -6.33 18.35
C ASN A 134 -6.00 -6.16 19.41
#